data_be05da1a44c220c9cd7e27c6b594aabf
#
_entry.id   be05da1a44c220c9cd7e27c6b594aabf
#
_cell.length_a   1.000
_cell.length_b   1.000
_cell.length_c   1.000
_cell.angle_alpha   90.00
_cell.angle_beta   90.00
_cell.angle_gamma   90.00
#
_symmetry.space_group_name_H-M   'P 1'
#
loop_
_entity.id
_entity.type
_entity.pdbx_description
1 polymer ?
#
loop_
_entity_poly.entity_id
_entity_poly.type
_entity_poly.pdbx_seq_one_letter_code
_entity_poly.pdbx_strand_id
1 'polypeptide(L)'
;MSALINYTIPKRTFEPIRDRIAQILFVELNNQYLNYNPNCNVDGVYIERKKPIDQTELAFVNISVINGVFDNKTQGSKDGTYQYAIDIFTRAASESNKPGDKESQILLESLLSICDYILEDPQYKTLLFAPGTIGGILVGEMQLREQNVEDASNVSMGRLILTVRTGETNLLKYAPILQQSFTISNLAYTNKGYQYIS
;
A
#
# COMPACT_ATOMS: atom_id res chain seq x y z
N MET A 1 22.42 34.29 1.35
CA MET A 1 22.16 33.63 0.06
C MET A 1 20.65 33.64 -0.17
N SER A 2 20.18 33.99 -1.37
CA SER A 2 18.79 33.88 -1.75
C SER A 2 18.48 32.45 -2.23
N ALA A 3 17.23 31.99 -2.04
CA ALA A 3 16.81 30.69 -2.54
C ALA A 3 16.87 30.68 -4.10
N LEU A 4 17.40 29.60 -4.66
CA LEU A 4 17.52 29.42 -6.11
C LEU A 4 16.25 28.77 -6.72
N ILE A 5 15.49 28.03 -5.92
CA ILE A 5 14.24 27.39 -6.33
C ILE A 5 13.10 28.30 -5.90
N ASN A 6 12.39 28.88 -6.85
CA ASN A 6 11.28 29.82 -6.65
C ASN A 6 9.96 29.32 -7.25
N TYR A 7 9.83 28.01 -7.37
CA TYR A 7 8.60 27.33 -7.82
C TYR A 7 8.26 26.16 -6.89
N THR A 8 7.02 25.70 -6.94
CA THR A 8 6.58 24.54 -6.16
C THR A 8 7.30 23.29 -6.65
N ILE A 9 7.99 22.61 -5.72
CA ILE A 9 8.64 21.33 -6.02
C ILE A 9 7.54 20.27 -6.14
N PRO A 10 7.44 19.57 -7.28
CA PRO A 10 6.44 18.52 -7.45
C PRO A 10 6.71 17.34 -6.54
N LYS A 11 5.65 16.59 -6.21
CA LYS A 11 5.78 15.32 -5.49
C LYS A 11 6.67 14.36 -6.26
N ARG A 12 7.47 13.59 -5.54
CA ARG A 12 8.28 12.52 -6.12
C ARG A 12 7.42 11.33 -6.47
N THR A 13 7.88 10.53 -7.43
CA THR A 13 7.15 9.38 -7.99
C THR A 13 6.77 8.34 -6.93
N PHE A 14 7.51 8.23 -5.83
CA PHE A 14 7.21 7.24 -4.78
C PHE A 14 5.87 7.49 -4.07
N GLU A 15 5.46 8.75 -3.88
CA GLU A 15 4.19 9.07 -3.22
C GLU A 15 2.98 8.66 -4.07
N PRO A 16 2.85 9.09 -5.35
CA PRO A 16 1.76 8.63 -6.21
C PRO A 16 1.71 7.10 -6.39
N ILE A 17 2.86 6.43 -6.45
CA ILE A 17 2.92 4.97 -6.56
C ILE A 17 2.34 4.34 -5.29
N ARG A 18 2.77 4.76 -4.10
CA ARG A 18 2.24 4.29 -2.82
C ARG A 18 0.73 4.47 -2.75
N ASP A 19 0.25 5.67 -3.07
CA ASP A 19 -1.16 6.02 -3.02
C ASP A 19 -1.97 5.17 -4.01
N ARG A 20 -1.40 4.86 -5.17
CA ARG A 20 -2.04 3.99 -6.17
C ARG A 20 -2.12 2.53 -5.71
N ILE A 21 -1.07 2.00 -5.07
CA ILE A 21 -1.09 0.66 -4.47
C ILE A 21 -2.21 0.57 -3.43
N ALA A 22 -2.32 1.58 -2.55
CA ALA A 22 -3.37 1.63 -1.55
C ALA A 22 -4.77 1.64 -2.18
N GLN A 23 -4.97 2.43 -3.23
CA GLN A 23 -6.22 2.52 -3.95
C GLN A 23 -6.63 1.18 -4.59
N ILE A 24 -5.69 0.51 -5.27
CA ILE A 24 -5.95 -0.79 -5.91
C ILE A 24 -6.35 -1.81 -4.85
N LEU A 25 -5.56 -1.95 -3.79
CA LEU A 25 -5.86 -2.91 -2.72
C LEU A 25 -7.20 -2.61 -2.04
N PHE A 26 -7.51 -1.34 -1.78
CA PHE A 26 -8.79 -0.96 -1.18
C PHE A 26 -9.98 -1.37 -2.07
N VAL A 27 -9.93 -1.06 -3.36
CA VAL A 27 -11.02 -1.36 -4.29
C VAL A 27 -11.20 -2.87 -4.46
N GLU A 28 -10.10 -3.59 -4.67
CA GLU A 28 -10.17 -5.03 -4.92
C GLU A 28 -10.53 -5.84 -3.67
N LEU A 29 -9.98 -5.52 -2.51
CA LEU A 29 -10.35 -6.19 -1.25
C LEU A 29 -11.83 -5.97 -0.93
N ASN A 30 -12.34 -4.75 -1.12
CA ASN A 30 -13.75 -4.46 -0.94
C ASN A 30 -14.64 -5.21 -1.95
N ASN A 31 -14.21 -5.31 -3.20
CA ASN A 31 -14.90 -6.09 -4.22
C ASN A 31 -14.93 -7.59 -3.88
N GLN A 32 -13.80 -8.13 -3.41
CA GLN A 32 -13.72 -9.52 -2.94
C GLN A 32 -14.66 -9.77 -1.76
N TYR A 33 -14.65 -8.88 -0.76
CA TYR A 33 -15.52 -8.99 0.41
C TYR A 33 -17.00 -8.98 0.04
N LEU A 34 -17.43 -8.05 -0.80
CA LEU A 34 -18.84 -7.86 -1.13
C LEU A 34 -19.40 -8.96 -2.04
N ASN A 35 -18.59 -9.51 -2.95
CA ASN A 35 -19.11 -10.32 -4.05
C ASN A 35 -18.65 -11.78 -4.03
N TYR A 36 -17.54 -12.12 -3.36
CA TYR A 36 -16.92 -13.42 -3.53
C TYR A 36 -16.50 -14.11 -2.22
N ASN A 37 -15.90 -13.37 -1.30
CA ASN A 37 -15.32 -13.96 -0.08
C ASN A 37 -15.57 -13.08 1.14
N PRO A 38 -16.58 -13.40 1.96
CA PRO A 38 -16.89 -12.61 3.16
C PRO A 38 -15.77 -12.60 4.22
N ASN A 39 -14.79 -13.49 4.11
CA ASN A 39 -13.65 -13.52 5.03
C ASN A 39 -12.54 -12.52 4.65
N CYS A 40 -12.68 -11.78 3.54
CA CYS A 40 -11.73 -10.73 3.11
C CYS A 40 -12.03 -9.35 3.72
N ASN A 41 -12.85 -9.28 4.76
CA ASN A 41 -13.19 -8.00 5.37
C ASN A 41 -11.96 -7.36 6.01
N VAL A 42 -11.65 -6.15 5.56
CA VAL A 42 -10.63 -5.29 6.16
C VAL A 42 -11.29 -3.99 6.63
N ASP A 43 -10.95 -3.52 7.82
CA ASP A 43 -11.47 -2.27 8.36
C ASP A 43 -10.93 -1.04 7.61
N GLY A 44 -9.81 -1.22 6.91
CA GLY A 44 -9.26 -0.17 6.05
C GLY A 44 -7.92 -0.52 5.43
N VAL A 45 -7.61 0.26 4.39
CA VAL A 45 -6.27 0.31 3.77
C VAL A 45 -5.68 1.67 4.09
N TYR A 46 -4.54 1.68 4.76
CA TYR A 46 -3.90 2.89 5.27
C TYR A 46 -2.57 3.15 4.60
N ILE A 47 -2.13 4.39 4.66
CA ILE A 47 -0.84 4.86 4.17
C ILE A 47 -0.04 5.36 5.36
N GLU A 48 1.17 4.79 5.56
CA GLU A 48 2.10 5.20 6.64
C GLU A 48 1.45 5.23 8.04
N ARG A 49 0.50 4.34 8.29
CA ARG A 49 -0.13 4.24 9.60
C ARG A 49 0.89 3.77 10.64
N LYS A 50 1.01 4.50 11.73
CA LYS A 50 1.91 4.17 12.86
C LYS A 50 1.19 3.65 14.09
N LYS A 51 -0.14 3.76 14.11
CA LYS A 51 -0.95 3.23 15.21
C LYS A 51 -1.09 1.72 15.08
N PRO A 52 -0.97 0.97 16.19
CA PRO A 52 -1.25 -0.45 16.20
C PRO A 52 -2.73 -0.71 15.88
N ILE A 53 -3.08 -1.98 15.70
CA ILE A 53 -4.47 -2.41 15.54
C ILE A 53 -5.26 -2.06 16.79
N ASP A 54 -6.43 -1.45 16.61
CA ASP A 54 -7.32 -1.11 17.71
C ASP A 54 -8.11 -2.36 18.16
N GLN A 55 -8.65 -2.32 19.38
CA GLN A 55 -9.45 -3.41 19.92
C GLN A 55 -10.75 -3.64 19.13
N THR A 56 -11.21 -2.65 18.40
CA THR A 56 -12.43 -2.72 17.57
C THR A 56 -12.16 -3.12 16.12
N GLU A 57 -10.89 -3.16 15.70
CA GLU A 57 -10.50 -3.52 14.33
C GLU A 57 -10.21 -5.03 14.26
N LEU A 58 -10.65 -5.67 13.17
CA LEU A 58 -10.38 -7.08 12.89
C LEU A 58 -9.17 -7.25 11.98
N ALA A 59 -9.08 -6.46 10.96
CA ALA A 59 -7.94 -6.47 10.03
C ALA A 59 -7.74 -5.13 9.35
N PHE A 60 -6.49 -4.77 9.07
CA PHE A 60 -6.18 -3.66 8.19
C PHE A 60 -4.90 -3.91 7.38
N VAL A 61 -4.79 -3.20 6.27
CA VAL A 61 -3.61 -3.19 5.42
C VAL A 61 -2.96 -1.82 5.51
N ASN A 62 -1.63 -1.78 5.65
CA ASN A 62 -0.87 -0.54 5.72
C ASN A 62 0.26 -0.55 4.68
N ILE A 63 0.30 0.48 3.84
CA ILE A 63 1.32 0.63 2.81
C ILE A 63 2.33 1.68 3.25
N SER A 64 3.60 1.30 3.25
CA SER A 64 4.70 2.21 3.58
C SER A 64 5.84 2.11 2.58
N VAL A 65 6.59 3.19 2.42
CA VAL A 65 7.81 3.21 1.61
C VAL A 65 8.96 2.69 2.46
N ILE A 66 9.69 1.67 1.97
CA ILE A 66 10.88 1.14 2.64
C ILE A 66 12.11 1.91 2.21
N ASN A 67 12.39 1.90 0.92
CA ASN A 67 13.56 2.55 0.34
C ASN A 67 13.39 2.84 -1.15
N GLY A 68 14.38 3.54 -1.73
CA GLY A 68 14.55 3.70 -3.17
C GLY A 68 16.03 3.57 -3.52
N VAL A 69 16.34 2.73 -4.50
CA VAL A 69 17.70 2.52 -5.01
C VAL A 69 17.74 2.95 -6.47
N PHE A 70 18.63 3.87 -6.80
CA PHE A 70 18.70 4.48 -8.12
C PHE A 70 20.12 4.59 -8.63
N ASP A 71 20.28 4.35 -9.94
CA ASP A 71 21.48 4.63 -10.68
C ASP A 71 21.30 5.90 -11.51
N ASN A 72 22.33 6.75 -11.52
CA ASN A 72 22.33 7.96 -12.34
C ASN A 72 22.55 7.58 -13.81
N LYS A 73 21.59 7.94 -14.67
CA LYS A 73 21.74 7.81 -16.13
C LYS A 73 22.40 9.03 -16.75
N THR A 74 21.90 10.20 -16.37
CA THR A 74 22.38 11.51 -16.85
C THR A 74 22.20 12.54 -15.75
N GLN A 75 22.78 13.72 -15.95
CA GLN A 75 22.53 14.84 -15.03
C GLN A 75 21.02 15.16 -14.99
N GLY A 76 20.39 14.92 -13.85
CA GLY A 76 18.97 15.17 -13.63
C GLY A 76 18.01 14.03 -14.01
N SER A 77 18.54 12.86 -14.43
CA SER A 77 17.73 11.65 -14.68
C SER A 77 18.38 10.44 -14.02
N LYS A 78 17.56 9.66 -13.33
CA LYS A 78 17.97 8.41 -12.67
C LYS A 78 16.91 7.34 -12.88
N ASP A 79 17.35 6.09 -13.03
CA ASP A 79 16.49 4.91 -13.05
C ASP A 79 16.76 4.06 -11.83
N GLY A 80 15.75 3.34 -11.38
CA GLY A 80 15.92 2.46 -10.24
C GLY A 80 14.60 1.82 -9.80
N THR A 81 14.56 1.52 -8.53
CA THR A 81 13.43 0.85 -7.91
C THR A 81 13.05 1.53 -6.61
N TYR A 82 11.75 1.55 -6.33
CA TYR A 82 11.21 1.77 -4.99
C TYR A 82 10.73 0.45 -4.41
N GLN A 83 10.93 0.27 -3.12
CA GLN A 83 10.37 -0.84 -2.36
C GLN A 83 9.32 -0.34 -1.39
N TYR A 84 8.19 -1.04 -1.39
CA TYR A 84 7.05 -0.78 -0.51
C TYR A 84 6.80 -1.98 0.37
N ALA A 85 6.54 -1.73 1.66
CA ALA A 85 5.99 -2.72 2.54
C ALA A 85 4.46 -2.63 2.50
N ILE A 86 3.83 -3.77 2.36
CA ILE A 86 2.38 -3.94 2.51
C ILE A 86 2.21 -4.80 3.75
N ASP A 87 1.99 -4.13 4.87
CA ASP A 87 1.82 -4.76 6.17
C ASP A 87 0.35 -5.07 6.40
N ILE A 88 0.05 -6.33 6.69
CA ILE A 88 -1.29 -6.81 7.00
C ILE A 88 -1.33 -7.18 8.47
N PHE A 89 -2.26 -6.61 9.17
CA PHE A 89 -2.51 -6.86 10.57
C PHE A 89 -3.89 -7.50 10.72
N THR A 90 -3.96 -8.56 11.50
CA THR A 90 -5.21 -9.24 11.79
C THR A 90 -5.34 -9.48 13.28
N ARG A 91 -6.57 -9.51 13.74
CA ARG A 91 -6.92 -9.78 15.13
C ARG A 91 -8.14 -10.68 15.18
N ALA A 92 -8.15 -11.63 16.08
CA ALA A 92 -9.36 -12.40 16.40
C ALA A 92 -9.71 -12.25 17.89
N ALA A 93 -11.00 -12.23 18.19
CA ALA A 93 -11.46 -12.27 19.56
C ALA A 93 -11.20 -13.66 20.13
N SER A 94 -10.59 -13.74 21.32
CA SER A 94 -10.52 -15.02 22.03
C SER A 94 -11.90 -15.34 22.62
N GLU A 95 -12.51 -16.42 22.16
CA GLU A 95 -13.67 -17.02 22.80
C GLU A 95 -13.22 -18.01 23.90
N SER A 96 -14.03 -18.21 24.90
CA SER A 96 -13.69 -18.98 26.12
C SER A 96 -13.18 -20.42 25.91
N ASN A 97 -13.24 -20.95 24.68
CA ASN A 97 -12.77 -22.30 24.32
C ASN A 97 -11.91 -22.35 23.06
N LYS A 98 -11.55 -21.19 22.45
CA LYS A 98 -10.71 -21.12 21.24
C LYS A 98 -9.68 -20.00 21.39
N PRO A 99 -8.39 -20.33 21.37
CA PRO A 99 -7.35 -19.29 21.32
C PRO A 99 -7.51 -18.54 19.99
N GLY A 100 -7.70 -17.21 20.05
CA GLY A 100 -7.86 -16.35 18.89
C GLY A 100 -6.63 -16.29 17.96
N ASP A 101 -5.49 -16.79 18.40
CA ASP A 101 -4.23 -16.81 17.65
C ASP A 101 -4.35 -17.58 16.34
N LYS A 102 -4.97 -18.76 16.36
CA LYS A 102 -5.16 -19.58 15.17
C LYS A 102 -6.08 -18.91 14.16
N GLU A 103 -7.15 -18.27 14.62
CA GLU A 103 -8.12 -17.60 13.75
C GLU A 103 -7.53 -16.34 13.13
N SER A 104 -6.76 -15.54 13.90
CA SER A 104 -6.03 -14.39 13.37
C SER A 104 -4.98 -14.79 12.35
N GLN A 105 -4.30 -15.92 12.56
CA GLN A 105 -3.30 -16.43 11.63
C GLN A 105 -3.94 -16.91 10.30
N ILE A 106 -5.04 -17.65 10.36
CA ILE A 106 -5.78 -18.09 9.16
C ILE A 106 -6.27 -16.88 8.34
N LEU A 107 -6.81 -15.87 9.02
CA LEU A 107 -7.24 -14.64 8.37
C LEU A 107 -6.06 -13.90 7.71
N LEU A 108 -4.92 -13.82 8.41
CA LEU A 108 -3.69 -13.22 7.89
C LEU A 108 -3.21 -13.92 6.62
N GLU A 109 -3.10 -15.24 6.64
CA GLU A 109 -2.66 -16.02 5.48
C GLU A 109 -3.59 -15.87 4.28
N SER A 110 -4.89 -15.81 4.53
CA SER A 110 -5.88 -15.54 3.49
C SER A 110 -5.71 -14.16 2.88
N LEU A 111 -5.59 -13.12 3.70
CA LEU A 111 -5.43 -11.74 3.22
C LEU A 111 -4.08 -11.53 2.50
N LEU A 112 -3.00 -12.15 2.99
CA LEU A 112 -1.70 -12.12 2.31
C LEU A 112 -1.80 -12.72 0.91
N SER A 113 -2.42 -13.89 0.79
CA SER A 113 -2.59 -14.57 -0.50
C SER A 113 -3.46 -13.76 -1.47
N ILE A 114 -4.49 -13.10 -0.98
CA ILE A 114 -5.36 -12.26 -1.81
C ILE A 114 -4.63 -10.99 -2.25
N CYS A 115 -3.92 -10.31 -1.34
CA CYS A 115 -3.14 -9.12 -1.70
C CYS A 115 -2.04 -9.45 -2.70
N ASP A 116 -1.35 -10.57 -2.53
CA ASP A 116 -0.34 -11.06 -3.45
C ASP A 116 -0.94 -11.30 -4.85
N TYR A 117 -2.04 -12.06 -4.92
CA TYR A 117 -2.73 -12.33 -6.16
C TYR A 117 -3.18 -11.06 -6.89
N ILE A 118 -3.75 -10.07 -6.16
CA ILE A 118 -4.16 -8.79 -6.74
C ILE A 118 -2.96 -8.05 -7.35
N LEU A 119 -1.85 -8.01 -6.62
CA LEU A 119 -0.66 -7.28 -7.07
C LEU A 119 0.07 -7.98 -8.21
N GLU A 120 -0.03 -9.30 -8.32
CA GLU A 120 0.54 -10.06 -9.43
C GLU A 120 -0.35 -10.11 -10.67
N ASP A 121 -1.61 -9.65 -10.58
CA ASP A 121 -2.52 -9.65 -11.71
C ASP A 121 -1.94 -8.80 -12.86
N PRO A 122 -1.89 -9.34 -14.10
CA PRO A 122 -1.35 -8.63 -15.26
C PRO A 122 -1.99 -7.28 -15.54
N GLN A 123 -3.24 -7.05 -15.12
CA GLN A 123 -3.94 -5.77 -15.26
C GLN A 123 -3.29 -4.68 -14.40
N TYR A 124 -2.69 -5.04 -13.28
CA TYR A 124 -2.04 -4.12 -12.36
C TYR A 124 -0.52 -3.99 -12.54
N LYS A 125 0.05 -4.66 -13.55
CA LYS A 125 1.50 -4.65 -13.81
C LYS A 125 2.11 -3.25 -13.90
N THR A 126 1.34 -2.26 -14.32
CA THR A 126 1.75 -0.85 -14.38
C THR A 126 1.06 0.00 -13.32
N LEU A 127 0.37 -0.61 -12.35
CA LEU A 127 -0.47 0.07 -11.35
C LEU A 127 -1.46 1.06 -11.99
N LEU A 128 -1.93 0.76 -13.20
CA LEU A 128 -2.81 1.62 -14.01
C LEU A 128 -2.22 3.01 -14.32
N PHE A 129 -0.92 3.19 -14.21
CA PHE A 129 -0.26 4.40 -14.71
C PHE A 129 -0.15 4.39 -16.23
N ALA A 130 -0.03 5.58 -16.82
CA ALA A 130 0.22 5.70 -18.24
C ALA A 130 1.52 4.96 -18.64
N PRO A 131 1.56 4.39 -19.86
CA PRO A 131 2.76 3.71 -20.35
C PRO A 131 4.03 4.56 -20.20
N GLY A 132 5.10 3.94 -19.71
CA GLY A 132 6.38 4.62 -19.48
C GLY A 132 6.53 5.33 -18.14
N THR A 133 5.48 5.43 -17.32
CA THR A 133 5.56 6.01 -15.97
C THR A 133 6.31 5.09 -15.01
N ILE A 134 5.99 3.79 -15.05
CA ILE A 134 6.71 2.76 -14.31
C ILE A 134 7.07 1.60 -15.23
N GLY A 135 8.15 0.88 -14.88
CA GLY A 135 8.64 -0.26 -15.66
C GLY A 135 8.01 -1.60 -15.29
N GLY A 136 7.16 -1.61 -14.28
CA GLY A 136 6.47 -2.79 -13.76
C GLY A 136 6.68 -2.98 -12.26
N ILE A 137 5.97 -3.96 -11.73
CA ILE A 137 5.98 -4.33 -10.31
C ILE A 137 6.33 -5.80 -10.15
N LEU A 138 6.85 -6.14 -8.98
CA LEU A 138 7.18 -7.51 -8.58
C LEU A 138 6.97 -7.64 -7.06
N VAL A 139 6.18 -8.61 -6.64
CA VAL A 139 6.16 -9.05 -5.24
C VAL A 139 7.35 -9.97 -5.03
N GLY A 140 8.35 -9.46 -4.32
CA GLY A 140 9.65 -10.14 -4.19
C GLY A 140 9.77 -10.99 -2.93
N GLU A 141 8.98 -10.71 -1.90
CA GLU A 141 9.13 -11.35 -0.61
C GLU A 141 7.82 -11.33 0.18
N MET A 142 7.53 -12.43 0.86
CA MET A 142 6.46 -12.55 1.85
C MET A 142 7.07 -12.94 3.20
N GLN A 143 6.76 -12.19 4.23
CA GLN A 143 7.23 -12.42 5.59
C GLN A 143 6.06 -12.58 6.53
N LEU A 144 6.03 -13.66 7.30
CA LEU A 144 5.18 -13.79 8.47
C LEU A 144 5.99 -13.34 9.69
N ARG A 145 5.44 -12.45 10.49
CA ARG A 145 6.10 -11.92 11.68
C ARG A 145 5.26 -12.26 12.90
N GLU A 146 5.88 -12.91 13.85
CA GLU A 146 5.32 -13.01 15.19
C GLU A 146 5.48 -11.67 15.89
N GLN A 147 4.39 -11.12 16.41
CA GLN A 147 4.48 -9.96 17.29
C GLN A 147 4.93 -10.43 18.68
N ASN A 148 6.18 -10.14 19.02
CA ASN A 148 6.70 -10.26 20.39
C ASN A 148 6.20 -9.09 21.25
N VAL A 149 4.90 -8.94 21.40
CA VAL A 149 4.32 -7.95 22.33
C VAL A 149 3.62 -8.75 23.42
N GLU A 150 4.16 -8.72 24.62
CA GLU A 150 3.67 -9.44 25.79
C GLU A 150 2.18 -9.17 26.12
N ASP A 151 1.60 -8.08 25.58
CA ASP A 151 0.21 -7.67 25.80
C ASP A 151 -0.72 -7.83 24.59
N ALA A 152 -0.24 -8.31 23.45
CA ALA A 152 -1.04 -8.44 22.22
C ALA A 152 -1.31 -9.90 21.84
N SER A 153 -1.81 -10.68 22.82
CA SER A 153 -2.40 -11.98 22.49
C SER A 153 -3.49 -11.77 21.43
N ASN A 154 -3.45 -12.55 20.36
CA ASN A 154 -4.43 -12.59 19.26
C ASN A 154 -4.23 -11.59 18.10
N VAL A 155 -3.07 -10.97 17.96
CA VAL A 155 -2.71 -10.16 16.78
C VAL A 155 -1.65 -10.89 15.96
N SER A 156 -1.91 -11.06 14.67
CA SER A 156 -0.95 -11.61 13.71
C SER A 156 -0.56 -10.53 12.70
N MET A 157 0.69 -10.57 12.23
CA MET A 157 1.21 -9.62 11.27
C MET A 157 1.94 -10.33 10.14
N GLY A 158 1.70 -9.91 8.93
CA GLY A 158 2.45 -10.35 7.75
C GLY A 158 2.82 -9.17 6.86
N ARG A 159 3.85 -9.36 6.04
CA ARG A 159 4.37 -8.34 5.14
C ARG A 159 4.61 -8.91 3.77
N LEU A 160 4.15 -8.18 2.74
CA LEU A 160 4.60 -8.34 1.36
C LEU A 160 5.57 -7.20 1.02
N ILE A 161 6.64 -7.51 0.31
CA ILE A 161 7.57 -6.50 -0.22
C ILE A 161 7.36 -6.40 -1.72
N LEU A 162 6.81 -5.26 -2.13
CA LEU A 162 6.58 -4.90 -3.52
C LEU A 162 7.71 -4.02 -4.04
N THR A 163 8.35 -4.45 -5.12
CA THR A 163 9.37 -3.67 -5.82
C THR A 163 8.75 -3.07 -7.08
N VAL A 164 8.88 -1.76 -7.23
CA VAL A 164 8.40 -1.01 -8.40
C VAL A 164 9.56 -0.39 -9.12
N ARG A 165 9.75 -0.77 -10.40
CA ARG A 165 10.77 -0.17 -11.26
C ARG A 165 10.27 1.15 -11.83
N THR A 166 11.06 2.21 -11.73
CA THR A 166 10.68 3.54 -12.21
C THR A 166 11.90 4.37 -12.57
N GLY A 167 11.67 5.42 -13.36
CA GLY A 167 12.64 6.46 -13.61
C GLY A 167 12.22 7.77 -12.94
N GLU A 168 13.19 8.52 -12.46
CA GLU A 168 12.97 9.87 -11.96
C GLU A 168 13.75 10.89 -12.78
N THR A 169 13.11 11.99 -13.13
CA THR A 169 13.75 13.07 -13.88
C THR A 169 13.44 14.43 -13.26
N ASN A 170 14.46 15.26 -13.18
CA ASN A 170 14.33 16.67 -12.81
C ASN A 170 14.21 17.58 -14.07
N LEU A 171 14.23 16.99 -15.27
CA LEU A 171 14.19 17.73 -16.54
C LEU A 171 12.79 18.27 -16.88
N LEU A 172 11.78 17.95 -16.09
CA LEU A 172 10.39 18.40 -16.30
C LEU A 172 10.13 19.88 -16.04
N LYS A 173 11.16 20.73 -16.08
CA LYS A 173 10.97 22.18 -16.00
C LYS A 173 10.13 22.79 -17.15
N TYR A 174 9.90 22.04 -18.23
CA TYR A 174 9.34 22.61 -19.47
C TYR A 174 8.19 21.82 -20.12
N ALA A 175 7.81 20.68 -19.58
CA ALA A 175 6.62 19.99 -20.04
C ALA A 175 5.50 20.20 -19.03
N PRO A 176 4.33 20.77 -19.39
CA PRO A 176 3.18 20.72 -18.53
C PRO A 176 2.83 19.24 -18.36
N ILE A 177 3.10 18.71 -17.17
CA ILE A 177 2.52 17.44 -16.78
C ILE A 177 1.02 17.69 -16.84
N LEU A 178 0.36 17.04 -17.78
CA LEU A 178 -1.07 16.86 -17.69
C LEU A 178 -1.31 16.14 -16.37
N GLN A 179 -1.54 16.91 -15.33
CA GLN A 179 -2.16 16.42 -14.12
C GLN A 179 -3.52 15.92 -14.54
N GLN A 180 -3.63 14.63 -14.81
CA GLN A 180 -4.91 13.98 -14.77
C GLN A 180 -5.31 14.00 -13.29
N SER A 181 -5.96 15.08 -12.89
CA SER A 181 -6.71 15.13 -11.66
C SER A 181 -7.88 14.18 -11.84
N PHE A 182 -7.73 12.95 -11.39
CA PHE A 182 -8.86 12.07 -11.20
C PHE A 182 -9.63 12.62 -10.00
N THR A 183 -10.63 13.41 -10.27
CA THR A 183 -11.64 13.75 -9.29
C THR A 183 -12.46 12.49 -9.06
N ILE A 184 -12.16 11.74 -8.03
CA ILE A 184 -13.04 10.69 -7.53
C ILE A 184 -14.16 11.44 -6.81
N SER A 185 -15.21 11.80 -7.56
CA SER A 185 -16.44 12.29 -6.97
C SER A 185 -17.16 11.10 -6.32
N ASN A 186 -17.34 11.23 -4.99
CA ASN A 186 -18.25 10.44 -4.18
C ASN A 186 -17.95 8.96 -3.97
N LEU A 187 -17.00 8.70 -3.08
CA LEU A 187 -17.17 7.61 -2.14
C LEU A 187 -17.38 8.23 -0.76
N ALA A 188 -18.65 8.49 -0.46
CA ALA A 188 -19.08 8.86 0.88
C ALA A 188 -18.93 7.62 1.77
N TYR A 189 -17.83 7.54 2.49
CA TYR A 189 -17.74 6.71 3.67
C TYR A 189 -17.58 7.58 4.90
N THR A 190 -18.63 7.52 5.68
CA THR A 190 -18.78 8.17 6.97
C THR A 190 -17.72 7.72 7.97
N ASN A 191 -17.01 8.74 8.48
CA ASN A 191 -16.43 8.82 9.81
C ASN A 191 -15.83 7.55 10.45
N LYS A 192 -14.60 7.20 10.08
CA LYS A 192 -13.62 6.66 11.04
C LYS A 192 -12.21 6.97 10.55
N GLY A 193 -11.61 7.94 11.18
CA GLY A 193 -10.22 8.30 11.31
C GLY A 193 -9.26 7.95 10.15
N TYR A 194 -8.72 9.00 9.53
CA TYR A 194 -7.68 8.98 8.49
C TYR A 194 -8.10 8.48 7.11
N GLN A 195 -9.04 9.16 6.51
CA GLN A 195 -9.20 9.20 5.07
C GLN A 195 -8.11 10.11 4.49
N TYR A 196 -7.28 9.59 3.60
CA TYR A 196 -6.49 10.43 2.72
C TYR A 196 -6.45 9.81 1.33
N ILE A 197 -7.47 10.08 0.58
CA ILE A 197 -7.37 10.20 -0.87
C ILE A 197 -8.21 11.43 -1.23
N SER A 198 -7.54 12.56 -1.29
CA SER A 198 -8.02 13.77 -1.97
C SER A 198 -7.08 14.10 -3.09
#